data_ce9a447a23f4a379dc8405d6ded29684
#
_entry.id   ce9a447a23f4a379dc8405d6ded29684
#
_cell.length_a   1.000
_cell.length_b   1.000
_cell.length_c   1.000
_cell.angle_alpha   90.00
_cell.angle_beta   90.00
_cell.angle_gamma   90.00
#
_symmetry.space_group_name_H-M   'P 1'
#
loop_
_entity.id
_entity.type
_entity.pdbx_description
1 polymer ?
#
loop_
_entity_poly.entity_id
_entity_poly.type
_entity_poly.pdbx_seq_one_letter_code
_entity_poly.pdbx_strand_id
1 'polypeptide(L)'
;MASEVTKMNDMINPEVMGDMLDAKIEAQLKLTPYAKVDTTLQGVPGDTKTVPSWNYIGDAEDVAEGVEVDTTKMTASKSTFTIKKAMKSVSITQESINSGLGNPVGQAESQLAKSIAGKVDNDVLAEAYKAKMSSGDGTSQISYSGLVDASTKFEDEEDGIEKVLFIHPAQEGTLLKDSNFISADKYEPGVMVKGAIGKVAGCQVKKSKKVKLVTYAKDENGTVTISADNLAEYQDKVDPTVELKAGDKVKALAAASQFYVCPVIKMEADSEETEYTEDELPAITIFLKKDTSLDHEWFPKKQIHDLTASRYYGVALTNGAKVVLAKFKK
;
A
#
# COMPACT_ATOMS: atom_id res chain seq x y z
N MET A 1 28.73 -28.31 42.15
CA MET A 1 27.87 -27.24 41.60
C MET A 1 28.35 -26.98 40.18
N ALA A 2 27.56 -27.41 39.21
CA ALA A 2 27.84 -27.09 37.83
C ALA A 2 27.58 -25.59 37.67
N SER A 3 28.61 -24.84 37.31
CA SER A 3 28.47 -23.42 36.97
C SER A 3 27.60 -23.37 35.71
N GLU A 4 26.38 -22.86 35.85
CA GLU A 4 25.55 -22.50 34.69
C GLU A 4 26.24 -21.34 33.98
N VAL A 5 26.99 -21.67 32.95
CA VAL A 5 27.59 -20.67 32.04
C VAL A 5 26.48 -20.22 31.11
N THR A 6 26.15 -18.93 31.13
CA THR A 6 25.21 -18.31 30.22
C THR A 6 25.74 -18.55 28.79
N LYS A 7 25.05 -19.37 28.01
CA LYS A 7 25.39 -19.65 26.61
C LYS A 7 24.89 -18.53 25.75
N MET A 8 25.52 -18.32 24.62
CA MET A 8 25.18 -17.27 23.67
C MET A 8 23.76 -17.40 23.11
N ASN A 9 23.24 -18.64 23.01
CA ASN A 9 21.83 -18.91 22.70
C ASN A 9 20.86 -18.39 23.75
N ASP A 10 21.31 -18.21 25.00
CA ASP A 10 20.48 -17.68 26.09
C ASP A 10 20.35 -16.14 26.01
N MET A 11 21.21 -15.48 25.25
CA MET A 11 21.20 -14.02 25.01
C MET A 11 20.43 -13.60 23.77
N ILE A 12 20.30 -14.47 22.78
CA ILE A 12 19.56 -14.24 21.53
C ILE A 12 18.48 -15.32 21.46
N ASN A 13 17.29 -14.99 21.99
CA ASN A 13 16.14 -15.85 21.85
C ASN A 13 15.38 -15.45 20.56
N PRO A 14 15.35 -16.31 19.51
CA PRO A 14 14.70 -16.01 18.24
C PRO A 14 13.20 -15.70 18.38
N GLU A 15 12.51 -16.35 19.33
CA GLU A 15 11.08 -16.12 19.58
C GLU A 15 10.82 -14.71 20.11
N VAL A 16 11.57 -14.29 21.16
CA VAL A 16 11.45 -12.94 21.73
C VAL A 16 11.84 -11.88 20.69
N MET A 17 12.87 -12.14 19.90
CA MET A 17 13.28 -11.22 18.83
C MET A 17 12.23 -11.16 17.72
N GLY A 18 11.54 -12.26 17.44
CA GLY A 18 10.42 -12.30 16.48
C GLY A 18 9.30 -11.37 16.92
N ASP A 19 8.85 -11.47 18.14
CA ASP A 19 7.79 -10.61 18.72
C ASP A 19 8.20 -9.12 18.74
N MET A 20 9.45 -8.84 19.10
CA MET A 20 10.00 -7.47 19.05
C MET A 20 10.09 -6.93 17.63
N LEU A 21 10.38 -7.79 16.66
CA LEU A 21 10.43 -7.45 15.25
C LEU A 21 9.03 -7.09 14.74
N ASP A 22 8.01 -7.88 15.06
CA ASP A 22 6.63 -7.61 14.65
C ASP A 22 6.11 -6.28 15.23
N ALA A 23 6.34 -6.01 16.51
CA ALA A 23 5.98 -4.74 17.11
C ALA A 23 6.69 -3.54 16.42
N LYS A 24 7.96 -3.71 16.01
CA LYS A 24 8.69 -2.67 15.28
C LYS A 24 8.19 -2.51 13.85
N ILE A 25 7.74 -3.58 13.21
CA ILE A 25 7.14 -3.55 11.87
C ILE A 25 5.84 -2.77 11.90
N GLU A 26 4.93 -3.11 12.81
CA GLU A 26 3.64 -2.41 12.94
C GLU A 26 3.81 -0.90 13.14
N ALA A 27 4.73 -0.49 14.00
CA ALA A 27 5.01 0.92 14.24
C ALA A 27 5.55 1.69 13.01
N GLN A 28 6.07 0.97 12.01
CA GLN A 28 6.65 1.58 10.80
C GLN A 28 5.74 1.54 9.58
N LEU A 29 4.67 0.75 9.63
CA LEU A 29 3.67 0.67 8.57
C LEU A 29 2.87 1.98 8.48
N LYS A 30 2.73 2.50 7.26
CA LYS A 30 2.00 3.75 7.01
C LYS A 30 0.76 3.54 6.15
N LEU A 31 0.81 2.62 5.21
CA LEU A 31 -0.28 2.31 4.29
C LEU A 31 -1.03 1.05 4.71
N THR A 32 -0.33 0.08 5.24
CA THR A 32 -0.90 -1.20 5.69
C THR A 32 -2.08 -1.07 6.67
N PRO A 33 -2.11 -0.12 7.63
CA PRO A 33 -3.26 0.07 8.52
C PRO A 33 -4.57 0.41 7.80
N TYR A 34 -4.50 0.81 6.53
CA TYR A 34 -5.65 1.15 5.69
C TYR A 34 -6.04 0.03 4.71
N ALA A 35 -5.42 -1.13 4.84
CA ALA A 35 -5.77 -2.35 4.12
C ALA A 35 -6.31 -3.38 5.12
N LYS A 36 -7.34 -4.14 4.73
CA LYS A 36 -7.87 -5.22 5.56
C LYS A 36 -6.90 -6.40 5.56
N VAL A 37 -6.57 -6.92 6.73
CA VAL A 37 -5.74 -8.12 6.87
C VAL A 37 -6.64 -9.35 6.98
N ASP A 38 -6.47 -10.29 6.05
CA ASP A 38 -7.17 -11.57 6.03
C ASP A 38 -6.21 -12.69 6.42
N THR A 39 -6.50 -13.35 7.53
CA THR A 39 -5.69 -14.43 8.11
C THR A 39 -6.24 -15.82 7.78
N THR A 40 -7.28 -15.95 6.95
CA THR A 40 -7.93 -17.23 6.65
C THR A 40 -7.00 -18.27 5.99
N LEU A 41 -5.88 -17.84 5.42
CA LEU A 41 -4.88 -18.71 4.82
C LEU A 41 -3.79 -19.20 5.78
N GLN A 42 -3.81 -18.75 7.04
CA GLN A 42 -2.86 -19.23 8.04
C GLN A 42 -3.09 -20.72 8.33
N GLY A 43 -2.02 -21.52 8.21
CA GLY A 43 -2.07 -22.96 8.46
C GLY A 43 -2.79 -23.79 7.38
N VAL A 44 -3.31 -23.18 6.31
CA VAL A 44 -3.99 -23.88 5.22
C VAL A 44 -3.02 -24.11 4.06
N PRO A 45 -2.95 -25.30 3.46
CA PRO A 45 -2.15 -25.55 2.26
C PRO A 45 -2.69 -24.77 1.06
N GLY A 46 -1.79 -24.29 0.18
CA GLY A 46 -2.13 -23.53 -1.02
C GLY A 46 -1.46 -22.15 -1.03
N ASP A 47 -1.13 -21.64 -2.20
CA ASP A 47 -0.43 -20.36 -2.39
C ASP A 47 -1.28 -19.33 -3.14
N THR A 48 -2.52 -19.69 -3.45
CA THR A 48 -3.44 -18.82 -4.22
C THR A 48 -4.76 -18.70 -3.50
N LYS A 49 -5.34 -17.50 -3.50
CA LYS A 49 -6.72 -17.26 -3.07
C LYS A 49 -7.49 -16.64 -4.23
N THR A 50 -8.68 -17.19 -4.48
CA THR A 50 -9.62 -16.64 -5.47
C THR A 50 -10.71 -15.90 -4.72
N VAL A 51 -10.89 -14.64 -5.03
CA VAL A 51 -11.97 -13.80 -4.50
C VAL A 51 -13.00 -13.65 -5.61
N PRO A 52 -14.25 -14.10 -5.44
CA PRO A 52 -15.33 -13.85 -6.37
C PRO A 52 -15.85 -12.41 -6.17
N SER A 53 -16.18 -11.74 -7.26
CA SER A 53 -16.90 -10.48 -7.29
C SER A 53 -18.17 -10.70 -8.12
N TRP A 54 -19.33 -10.45 -7.53
CA TRP A 54 -20.62 -10.65 -8.17
C TRP A 54 -21.02 -9.37 -8.90
N ASN A 55 -21.46 -9.53 -10.14
CA ASN A 55 -21.97 -8.41 -10.91
C ASN A 55 -23.44 -8.18 -10.56
N TYR A 56 -23.82 -6.92 -10.42
CA TYR A 56 -25.20 -6.54 -10.23
C TYR A 56 -26.09 -7.02 -11.38
N ILE A 57 -27.25 -7.56 -11.07
CA ILE A 57 -28.18 -8.15 -12.06
C ILE A 57 -29.09 -7.13 -12.73
N GLY A 58 -29.06 -5.87 -12.31
CA GLY A 58 -29.94 -4.80 -12.77
C GLY A 58 -31.15 -4.57 -11.85
N ASP A 59 -31.82 -3.44 -12.06
CA ASP A 59 -33.01 -3.08 -11.30
C ASP A 59 -34.20 -4.00 -11.61
N ALA A 60 -35.15 -4.08 -10.68
CA ALA A 60 -36.39 -4.83 -10.89
C ALA A 60 -37.25 -4.13 -11.95
N GLU A 61 -37.90 -4.91 -12.80
CA GLU A 61 -38.79 -4.43 -13.86
C GLU A 61 -40.25 -4.43 -13.38
N ASP A 62 -41.02 -3.45 -13.80
CA ASP A 62 -42.48 -3.42 -13.58
C ASP A 62 -43.19 -4.45 -14.48
N VAL A 63 -43.82 -5.43 -13.88
CA VAL A 63 -44.49 -6.50 -14.60
C VAL A 63 -46.01 -6.38 -14.46
N ALA A 64 -46.73 -6.48 -15.57
CA ALA A 64 -48.19 -6.48 -15.57
C ALA A 64 -48.76 -7.80 -15.02
N GLU A 65 -49.98 -7.76 -14.50
CA GLU A 65 -50.64 -8.93 -13.92
C GLU A 65 -50.77 -10.06 -14.97
N GLY A 66 -50.30 -11.27 -14.60
CA GLY A 66 -50.36 -12.45 -15.46
C GLY A 66 -49.22 -12.59 -16.48
N VAL A 67 -48.20 -11.71 -16.45
CA VAL A 67 -47.03 -11.78 -17.29
C VAL A 67 -45.86 -12.47 -16.52
N GLU A 68 -45.18 -13.39 -17.14
CA GLU A 68 -44.00 -14.07 -16.59
C GLU A 68 -42.79 -13.16 -16.70
N VAL A 69 -41.98 -13.09 -15.64
CA VAL A 69 -40.71 -12.31 -15.60
C VAL A 69 -39.59 -13.13 -16.20
N ASP A 70 -38.78 -12.50 -17.04
CA ASP A 70 -37.58 -13.14 -17.60
C ASP A 70 -36.52 -13.37 -16.51
N THR A 71 -35.85 -14.53 -16.59
CA THR A 71 -34.79 -14.89 -15.64
C THR A 71 -33.46 -14.25 -16.05
N THR A 72 -32.88 -13.42 -15.21
CA THR A 72 -31.54 -12.84 -15.42
C THR A 72 -30.48 -13.76 -14.85
N LYS A 73 -29.43 -14.01 -15.63
CA LYS A 73 -28.30 -14.86 -15.21
C LYS A 73 -27.33 -14.04 -14.34
N MET A 74 -27.11 -14.49 -13.12
CA MET A 74 -26.09 -13.93 -12.26
C MET A 74 -24.69 -14.34 -12.76
N THR A 75 -23.80 -13.37 -12.88
CA THR A 75 -22.41 -13.56 -13.31
C THR A 75 -21.44 -13.12 -12.24
N ALA A 76 -20.33 -13.83 -12.10
CA ALA A 76 -19.28 -13.48 -11.15
C ALA A 76 -17.93 -13.37 -11.87
N SER A 77 -17.21 -12.34 -11.57
CA SER A 77 -15.80 -12.17 -11.92
C SER A 77 -14.95 -12.88 -10.86
N LYS A 78 -13.81 -13.43 -11.25
CA LYS A 78 -12.88 -14.11 -10.34
C LYS A 78 -11.51 -13.42 -10.42
N SER A 79 -11.03 -12.96 -9.28
CA SER A 79 -9.67 -12.46 -9.14
C SER A 79 -8.84 -13.45 -8.34
N THR A 80 -7.72 -13.91 -8.89
CA THR A 80 -6.83 -14.86 -8.24
C THR A 80 -5.55 -14.14 -7.80
N PHE A 81 -5.22 -14.29 -6.53
CA PHE A 81 -4.06 -13.65 -5.92
C PHE A 81 -3.08 -14.71 -5.43
N THR A 82 -1.78 -14.43 -5.61
CA THR A 82 -0.70 -15.35 -5.24
C THR A 82 0.05 -14.81 -4.03
N ILE A 83 0.28 -15.69 -3.06
CA ILE A 83 1.10 -15.40 -1.88
C ILE A 83 2.56 -15.46 -2.26
N LYS A 84 3.33 -14.51 -1.77
CA LYS A 84 4.78 -14.42 -1.94
C LYS A 84 5.51 -14.43 -0.60
N LYS A 85 6.76 -14.86 -0.63
CA LYS A 85 7.68 -14.80 0.49
C LYS A 85 8.51 -13.52 0.39
N ALA A 86 8.42 -12.65 1.36
CA ALA A 86 9.35 -11.54 1.56
C ALA A 86 10.39 -11.97 2.60
N MET A 87 11.66 -11.87 2.26
CA MET A 87 12.76 -12.32 3.13
C MET A 87 13.94 -11.35 3.00
N LYS A 88 14.60 -11.12 4.14
CA LYS A 88 15.85 -10.35 4.21
C LYS A 88 16.75 -10.95 5.27
N SER A 89 18.05 -11.05 4.98
CA SER A 89 19.06 -11.55 5.90
C SER A 89 20.16 -10.52 6.16
N VAL A 90 20.71 -10.55 7.36
CA VAL A 90 21.88 -9.76 7.78
C VAL A 90 22.85 -10.67 8.50
N SER A 91 24.11 -10.66 8.06
CA SER A 91 25.22 -11.41 8.67
C SER A 91 26.06 -10.48 9.54
N ILE A 92 26.34 -10.88 10.79
CA ILE A 92 27.12 -10.11 11.75
C ILE A 92 28.25 -11.00 12.25
N THR A 93 29.50 -10.49 12.20
CA THR A 93 30.65 -11.22 12.75
C THR A 93 30.73 -11.06 14.28
N GLN A 94 31.26 -12.07 14.94
CA GLN A 94 31.46 -12.04 16.39
C GLN A 94 32.42 -10.92 16.80
N GLU A 95 33.41 -10.62 15.96
CA GLU A 95 34.35 -9.51 16.22
C GLU A 95 33.61 -8.16 16.21
N SER A 96 32.63 -7.99 15.29
CA SER A 96 31.80 -6.78 15.23
C SER A 96 30.92 -6.63 16.49
N ILE A 97 30.43 -7.73 17.05
CA ILE A 97 29.65 -7.70 18.30
C ILE A 97 30.57 -7.35 19.47
N ASN A 98 31.77 -7.90 19.54
CA ASN A 98 32.70 -7.71 20.64
C ASN A 98 33.38 -6.33 20.64
N SER A 99 33.64 -5.77 19.45
CA SER A 99 34.35 -4.51 19.29
C SER A 99 33.46 -3.33 18.92
N GLY A 100 32.20 -3.58 18.56
CA GLY A 100 31.24 -2.54 18.12
C GLY A 100 30.79 -1.64 19.26
N LEU A 101 30.87 -0.33 19.03
CA LEU A 101 30.21 0.65 19.90
C LEU A 101 28.70 0.58 19.67
N GLY A 102 27.93 0.27 20.73
CA GLY A 102 26.50 0.16 20.66
C GLY A 102 25.98 -1.29 20.66
N ASN A 103 24.79 -1.52 20.12
CA ASN A 103 24.18 -2.84 20.02
C ASN A 103 23.99 -3.24 18.53
N PRO A 104 24.98 -3.92 17.89
CA PRO A 104 24.88 -4.31 16.50
C PRO A 104 23.70 -5.23 16.19
N VAL A 105 23.36 -6.14 17.11
CA VAL A 105 22.23 -7.07 16.97
C VAL A 105 20.89 -6.33 16.95
N GLY A 106 20.67 -5.40 17.90
CA GLY A 106 19.46 -4.59 17.93
C GLY A 106 19.34 -3.64 16.75
N GLN A 107 20.47 -3.19 16.17
CA GLN A 107 20.47 -2.42 14.94
C GLN A 107 20.10 -3.30 13.72
N ALA A 108 20.59 -4.52 13.63
CA ALA A 108 20.23 -5.48 12.60
C ALA A 108 18.74 -5.78 12.63
N GLU A 109 18.18 -6.05 13.80
CA GLU A 109 16.74 -6.26 14.01
C GLU A 109 15.93 -5.04 13.53
N SER A 110 16.31 -3.84 13.94
CA SER A 110 15.64 -2.61 13.48
C SER A 110 15.70 -2.42 11.96
N GLN A 111 16.81 -2.78 11.31
CA GLN A 111 16.96 -2.69 9.86
C GLN A 111 16.13 -3.77 9.13
N LEU A 112 16.04 -4.98 9.69
CA LEU A 112 15.20 -6.06 9.16
C LEU A 112 13.72 -5.67 9.24
N ALA A 113 13.26 -5.12 10.39
CA ALA A 113 11.91 -4.60 10.54
C ALA A 113 11.58 -3.53 9.48
N LYS A 114 12.47 -2.54 9.32
CA LYS A 114 12.31 -1.49 8.28
C LYS A 114 12.23 -2.06 6.87
N SER A 115 13.03 -3.08 6.58
CA SER A 115 13.06 -3.70 5.26
C SER A 115 11.75 -4.42 4.93
N ILE A 116 11.21 -5.22 5.89
CA ILE A 116 9.95 -5.94 5.70
C ILE A 116 8.77 -4.97 5.66
N ALA A 117 8.66 -4.04 6.61
CA ALA A 117 7.62 -3.02 6.62
C ALA A 117 7.64 -2.18 5.33
N GLY A 118 8.84 -1.79 4.89
CA GLY A 118 9.02 -1.08 3.64
C GLY A 118 8.52 -1.85 2.43
N LYS A 119 8.74 -3.17 2.40
CA LYS A 119 8.27 -4.04 1.31
C LYS A 119 6.75 -4.19 1.32
N VAL A 120 6.15 -4.45 2.48
CA VAL A 120 4.68 -4.57 2.62
C VAL A 120 3.98 -3.30 2.14
N ASP A 121 4.39 -2.14 2.65
CA ASP A 121 3.83 -0.85 2.23
C ASP A 121 4.00 -0.57 0.73
N ASN A 122 5.14 -0.96 0.14
CA ASN A 122 5.35 -0.78 -1.31
C ASN A 122 4.40 -1.67 -2.11
N ASP A 123 4.16 -2.90 -1.65
CA ASP A 123 3.25 -3.82 -2.32
C ASP A 123 1.78 -3.34 -2.21
N VAL A 124 1.37 -2.83 -1.05
CA VAL A 124 0.04 -2.21 -0.86
C VAL A 124 -0.14 -1.04 -1.82
N LEU A 125 0.87 -0.17 -1.92
CA LEU A 125 0.82 0.98 -2.82
C LEU A 125 0.81 0.55 -4.30
N ALA A 126 1.59 -0.48 -4.66
CA ALA A 126 1.61 -1.02 -6.02
C ALA A 126 0.26 -1.59 -6.44
N GLU A 127 -0.46 -2.26 -5.52
CA GLU A 127 -1.81 -2.73 -5.77
C GLU A 127 -2.82 -1.57 -5.88
N ALA A 128 -2.71 -0.53 -5.02
CA ALA A 128 -3.53 0.67 -5.13
C ALA A 128 -3.41 1.34 -6.51
N TYR A 129 -2.21 1.35 -7.09
CA TYR A 129 -1.99 1.93 -8.42
C TYR A 129 -2.60 1.12 -9.59
N LYS A 130 -3.10 -0.08 -9.36
CA LYS A 130 -3.86 -0.84 -10.37
C LYS A 130 -5.31 -0.37 -10.51
N ALA A 131 -5.76 0.55 -9.67
CA ALA A 131 -7.09 1.14 -9.77
C ALA A 131 -7.24 1.88 -11.10
N LYS A 132 -8.42 1.74 -11.70
CA LYS A 132 -8.74 2.35 -13.01
C LYS A 132 -9.27 3.76 -12.89
N MET A 133 -9.86 4.10 -11.73
CA MET A 133 -10.44 5.43 -11.51
C MET A 133 -9.33 6.46 -11.30
N SER A 134 -9.39 7.56 -12.01
CA SER A 134 -8.43 8.64 -11.87
C SER A 134 -9.11 10.01 -11.88
N SER A 135 -8.53 10.97 -11.18
CA SER A 135 -8.95 12.37 -11.13
C SER A 135 -7.78 13.29 -11.46
N GLY A 136 -8.04 14.29 -12.27
CA GLY A 136 -7.02 15.23 -12.71
C GLY A 136 -6.12 14.69 -13.84
N ASP A 137 -5.40 15.61 -14.48
CA ASP A 137 -4.48 15.35 -15.60
C ASP A 137 -3.00 15.55 -15.23
N GLY A 138 -2.72 15.91 -13.98
CA GLY A 138 -1.37 16.18 -13.50
C GLY A 138 -0.81 17.56 -13.91
N THR A 139 -1.60 18.43 -14.50
CA THR A 139 -1.16 19.80 -14.89
C THR A 139 -1.35 20.80 -13.77
N SER A 140 -2.35 20.60 -12.93
CA SER A 140 -2.70 21.46 -11.80
C SER A 140 -1.95 21.08 -10.52
N GLN A 141 -1.55 22.08 -9.73
CA GLN A 141 -1.00 21.84 -8.40
C GLN A 141 -2.06 21.29 -7.46
N ILE A 142 -1.63 20.60 -6.39
CA ILE A 142 -2.55 20.15 -5.36
C ILE A 142 -3.28 21.32 -4.74
N SER A 143 -4.61 21.27 -4.72
CA SER A 143 -5.49 22.31 -4.19
C SER A 143 -6.70 21.67 -3.51
N TYR A 144 -7.41 22.44 -2.70
CA TYR A 144 -8.65 22.02 -2.06
C TYR A 144 -9.69 21.57 -3.10
N SER A 145 -9.87 22.34 -4.19
CA SER A 145 -10.82 21.99 -5.26
C SER A 145 -10.46 20.66 -5.93
N GLY A 146 -9.18 20.42 -6.22
CA GLY A 146 -8.74 19.15 -6.80
C GLY A 146 -8.95 17.96 -5.89
N LEU A 147 -8.91 18.14 -4.57
CA LEU A 147 -9.25 17.09 -3.59
C LEU A 147 -10.75 16.84 -3.53
N VAL A 148 -11.58 17.88 -3.63
CA VAL A 148 -13.04 17.74 -3.75
C VAL A 148 -13.38 16.97 -5.02
N ASP A 149 -12.79 17.32 -6.17
CA ASP A 149 -13.00 16.64 -7.44
C ASP A 149 -12.60 15.14 -7.38
N ALA A 150 -11.53 14.81 -6.65
CA ALA A 150 -11.13 13.44 -6.43
C ALA A 150 -12.10 12.68 -5.51
N SER A 151 -12.63 13.36 -4.48
CA SER A 151 -13.60 12.78 -3.55
C SER A 151 -14.96 12.55 -4.18
N THR A 152 -15.43 13.45 -5.06
CA THR A 152 -16.72 13.32 -5.77
C THR A 152 -16.73 12.20 -6.81
N LYS A 153 -15.54 11.72 -7.24
CA LYS A 153 -15.43 10.57 -8.15
C LYS A 153 -15.95 9.25 -7.58
N PHE A 154 -16.09 9.16 -6.28
CA PHE A 154 -16.68 7.98 -5.63
C PHE A 154 -18.20 7.93 -5.75
N GLU A 155 -18.85 9.07 -6.11
CA GLU A 155 -20.31 9.19 -6.26
C GLU A 155 -21.09 8.67 -5.02
N ASP A 156 -20.51 8.92 -3.82
CA ASP A 156 -21.10 8.44 -2.56
C ASP A 156 -22.45 9.12 -2.30
N GLU A 157 -23.46 8.31 -2.02
CA GLU A 157 -24.80 8.77 -1.61
C GLU A 157 -24.90 9.00 -0.10
N GLU A 158 -23.99 8.39 0.69
CA GLU A 158 -23.97 8.50 2.15
C GLU A 158 -22.91 9.47 2.64
N ASP A 159 -23.29 10.26 3.66
CA ASP A 159 -22.39 11.17 4.34
C ASP A 159 -21.57 10.43 5.42
N GLY A 160 -20.34 10.88 5.64
CA GLY A 160 -19.52 10.40 6.76
C GLY A 160 -18.53 9.30 6.45
N ILE A 161 -18.50 8.79 5.22
CA ILE A 161 -17.53 7.77 4.81
C ILE A 161 -16.10 8.33 4.89
N GLU A 162 -15.27 7.65 5.66
CA GLU A 162 -13.86 8.04 5.79
C GLU A 162 -13.07 7.69 4.53
N LYS A 163 -12.30 8.67 4.05
CA LYS A 163 -11.39 8.52 2.93
C LYS A 163 -9.98 8.87 3.38
N VAL A 164 -8.98 8.18 2.87
CA VAL A 164 -7.58 8.43 3.18
C VAL A 164 -6.83 8.79 1.91
N LEU A 165 -6.19 9.96 1.92
CA LEU A 165 -5.38 10.47 0.82
C LEU A 165 -3.91 10.37 1.18
N PHE A 166 -3.11 9.77 0.31
CA PHE A 166 -1.66 9.72 0.44
C PHE A 166 -0.99 10.75 -0.45
N ILE A 167 -0.28 11.70 0.16
CA ILE A 167 0.46 12.74 -0.56
C ILE A 167 1.97 12.61 -0.35
N HIS A 168 2.74 13.10 -1.33
CA HIS A 168 4.18 13.25 -1.12
C HIS A 168 4.46 14.46 -0.21
N PRO A 169 5.44 14.40 0.71
CA PRO A 169 5.75 15.51 1.61
C PRO A 169 6.05 16.84 0.90
N ALA A 170 6.56 16.80 -0.34
CA ALA A 170 6.80 18.01 -1.13
C ALA A 170 5.51 18.77 -1.51
N GLN A 171 4.38 18.09 -1.58
CA GLN A 171 3.07 18.68 -1.92
C GLN A 171 2.38 19.34 -0.71
N GLU A 172 2.79 18.97 0.50
CA GLU A 172 2.22 19.51 1.74
C GLU A 172 2.29 21.03 1.80
N GLY A 173 3.46 21.57 1.47
CA GLY A 173 3.67 23.03 1.50
C GLY A 173 2.78 23.79 0.51
N THR A 174 2.45 23.18 -0.62
CA THR A 174 1.55 23.77 -1.62
C THR A 174 0.11 23.76 -1.12
N LEU A 175 -0.33 22.65 -0.54
CA LEU A 175 -1.68 22.52 0.02
C LEU A 175 -1.90 23.46 1.21
N LEU A 176 -0.91 23.64 2.08
CA LEU A 176 -0.97 24.58 3.21
C LEU A 176 -1.04 26.05 2.77
N LYS A 177 -0.57 26.36 1.56
CA LYS A 177 -0.63 27.72 0.99
C LYS A 177 -1.90 28.01 0.21
N ASP A 178 -2.74 27.00 0.00
CA ASP A 178 -4.02 27.19 -0.70
C ASP A 178 -4.94 28.11 0.11
N SER A 179 -5.44 29.15 -0.55
CA SER A 179 -6.29 30.16 0.08
C SER A 179 -7.61 29.57 0.63
N ASN A 180 -8.15 28.59 -0.06
CA ASN A 180 -9.36 27.92 0.38
C ASN A 180 -9.12 27.09 1.64
N PHE A 181 -7.97 26.43 1.73
CA PHE A 181 -7.55 25.68 2.91
C PHE A 181 -7.33 26.60 4.12
N ILE A 182 -6.63 27.72 3.92
CA ILE A 182 -6.41 28.75 4.96
C ILE A 182 -7.74 29.33 5.46
N SER A 183 -8.72 29.52 4.57
CA SER A 183 -10.05 30.01 4.94
C SER A 183 -10.86 28.99 5.76
N ALA A 184 -10.72 27.70 5.47
CA ALA A 184 -11.36 26.62 6.24
C ALA A 184 -10.77 26.50 7.65
N ASP A 185 -9.48 26.77 7.84
CA ASP A 185 -8.80 26.74 9.14
C ASP A 185 -9.33 27.78 10.15
N LYS A 186 -10.03 28.81 9.69
CA LYS A 186 -10.68 29.76 10.58
C LYS A 186 -11.80 29.14 11.43
N TYR A 187 -12.33 28.00 11.04
CA TYR A 187 -13.40 27.28 11.76
C TYR A 187 -12.84 26.24 12.75
N GLU A 188 -11.62 25.77 12.57
CA GLU A 188 -10.91 24.91 13.53
C GLU A 188 -9.55 25.51 13.90
N PRO A 189 -9.43 26.22 15.03
CA PRO A 189 -8.16 26.79 15.44
C PRO A 189 -7.15 25.71 15.81
N GLY A 190 -6.13 25.51 15.00
CA GLY A 190 -5.04 24.60 15.35
C GLY A 190 -4.17 24.10 14.21
N VAL A 191 -4.62 24.13 12.96
CA VAL A 191 -3.84 23.64 11.80
C VAL A 191 -2.67 24.55 11.50
N MET A 192 -2.87 25.87 11.50
CA MET A 192 -1.79 26.86 11.31
C MET A 192 -0.74 26.81 12.41
N VAL A 193 -1.15 26.51 13.66
CA VAL A 193 -0.26 26.46 14.81
C VAL A 193 0.49 25.12 14.89
N LYS A 194 -0.16 24.03 14.52
CA LYS A 194 0.39 22.67 14.60
C LYS A 194 1.10 22.21 13.32
N GLY A 195 0.84 22.86 12.18
CA GLY A 195 1.40 22.46 10.88
C GLY A 195 1.00 21.04 10.43
N ALA A 196 -0.03 20.45 11.06
CA ALA A 196 -0.51 19.13 10.75
C ALA A 196 -1.80 19.25 9.93
N ILE A 197 -1.79 18.74 8.71
CA ILE A 197 -2.98 18.60 7.88
C ILE A 197 -3.77 17.42 8.43
N GLY A 198 -4.95 17.70 9.00
CA GLY A 198 -5.86 16.66 9.51
C GLY A 198 -6.74 16.07 8.42
N LYS A 199 -8.02 16.45 8.39
CA LYS A 199 -8.99 16.09 7.36
C LYS A 199 -9.19 17.26 6.39
N VAL A 200 -9.17 17.00 5.09
CA VAL A 200 -9.42 17.98 4.02
C VAL A 200 -10.40 17.35 3.02
N ALA A 201 -11.49 18.04 2.71
CA ALA A 201 -12.52 17.56 1.78
C ALA A 201 -13.05 16.14 2.13
N GLY A 202 -13.23 15.85 3.43
CA GLY A 202 -13.64 14.52 3.90
C GLY A 202 -12.52 13.47 3.91
N CYS A 203 -11.32 13.78 3.39
CA CYS A 203 -10.20 12.86 3.32
C CYS A 203 -9.20 13.08 4.46
N GLN A 204 -8.79 12.02 5.14
CA GLN A 204 -7.66 12.06 6.06
C GLN A 204 -6.35 12.10 5.25
N VAL A 205 -5.54 13.14 5.44
CA VAL A 205 -4.30 13.30 4.68
C VAL A 205 -3.13 12.62 5.40
N LYS A 206 -2.47 11.70 4.70
CA LYS A 206 -1.27 10.99 5.18
C LYS A 206 -0.09 11.26 4.25
N LYS A 207 1.08 11.46 4.85
CA LYS A 207 2.31 11.75 4.11
C LYS A 207 3.13 10.48 3.89
N SER A 208 3.49 10.21 2.64
CA SER A 208 4.38 9.11 2.29
C SER A 208 5.36 9.51 1.20
N LYS A 209 6.66 9.27 1.42
CA LYS A 209 7.70 9.45 0.39
C LYS A 209 7.60 8.40 -0.73
N LYS A 210 6.77 7.37 -0.55
CA LYS A 210 6.57 6.28 -1.50
C LYS A 210 5.58 6.62 -2.60
N VAL A 211 4.87 7.76 -2.48
CA VAL A 211 3.95 8.24 -3.51
C VAL A 211 4.68 8.39 -4.83
N LYS A 212 4.12 7.82 -5.89
CA LYS A 212 4.73 7.69 -7.21
C LYS A 212 4.84 9.05 -7.90
N LEU A 213 6.05 9.36 -8.35
CA LEU A 213 6.34 10.50 -9.21
C LEU A 213 6.44 10.03 -10.66
N VAL A 214 5.57 10.52 -11.53
CA VAL A 214 5.62 10.27 -12.96
C VAL A 214 6.63 11.20 -13.61
N THR A 215 7.62 10.60 -14.25
CA THR A 215 8.72 11.31 -14.91
C THR A 215 8.84 11.00 -16.40
N TYR A 216 8.12 10.00 -16.88
CA TYR A 216 8.07 9.60 -18.28
C TYR A 216 6.63 9.48 -18.75
N ALA A 217 6.40 9.77 -20.03
CA ALA A 217 5.14 9.51 -20.69
C ALA A 217 5.37 8.56 -21.87
N LYS A 218 4.36 7.74 -22.19
CA LYS A 218 4.34 6.95 -23.41
C LYS A 218 4.16 7.89 -24.59
N ASP A 219 5.09 7.87 -25.54
CA ASP A 219 5.10 8.73 -26.73
C ASP A 219 5.71 7.94 -27.88
N GLU A 220 5.05 7.89 -29.03
CA GLU A 220 5.56 7.21 -30.23
C GLU A 220 6.89 7.78 -30.73
N ASN A 221 7.14 9.08 -30.46
CA ASN A 221 8.39 9.77 -30.75
C ASN A 221 9.39 9.74 -29.58
N GLY A 222 9.15 8.85 -28.59
CA GLY A 222 10.00 8.72 -27.40
C GLY A 222 11.43 8.33 -27.74
N THR A 223 12.39 8.84 -26.94
CA THR A 223 13.81 8.59 -27.12
C THR A 223 14.28 7.25 -26.56
N VAL A 224 13.49 6.63 -25.66
CA VAL A 224 13.81 5.35 -25.02
C VAL A 224 12.82 4.30 -25.49
N THR A 225 13.35 3.21 -26.06
CA THR A 225 12.55 2.04 -26.44
C THR A 225 12.52 1.05 -25.28
N ILE A 226 11.35 0.56 -24.93
CA ILE A 226 11.14 -0.39 -23.86
C ILE A 226 11.54 -1.80 -24.35
N SER A 227 12.47 -2.43 -23.64
CA SER A 227 12.81 -3.85 -23.78
C SER A 227 12.23 -4.67 -22.61
N ALA A 228 12.25 -5.99 -22.73
CA ALA A 228 11.80 -6.86 -21.63
C ALA A 228 12.60 -6.63 -20.33
N ASP A 229 13.89 -6.28 -20.44
CA ASP A 229 14.77 -6.10 -19.28
C ASP A 229 14.52 -4.79 -18.52
N ASN A 230 14.12 -3.72 -19.23
CA ASN A 230 13.90 -2.41 -18.63
C ASN A 230 12.42 -2.05 -18.41
N LEU A 231 11.50 -2.94 -18.79
CA LEU A 231 10.06 -2.73 -18.70
C LEU A 231 9.62 -2.35 -17.26
N ALA A 232 10.07 -3.11 -16.27
CA ALA A 232 9.69 -2.88 -14.88
C ALA A 232 10.18 -1.51 -14.37
N GLU A 233 11.38 -1.10 -14.73
CA GLU A 233 11.95 0.19 -14.32
C GLU A 233 11.16 1.37 -14.88
N TYR A 234 10.78 1.31 -16.16
CA TYR A 234 10.03 2.41 -16.79
C TYR A 234 8.53 2.37 -16.44
N GLN A 235 7.94 1.19 -16.20
CA GLN A 235 6.58 1.08 -15.70
C GLN A 235 6.41 1.80 -14.37
N ASP A 236 7.44 1.79 -13.52
CA ASP A 236 7.44 2.53 -12.25
C ASP A 236 7.56 4.06 -12.43
N LYS A 237 7.99 4.54 -13.57
CA LYS A 237 8.21 5.96 -13.87
C LYS A 237 7.14 6.60 -14.75
N VAL A 238 6.24 5.80 -15.30
CA VAL A 238 5.11 6.20 -16.13
C VAL A 238 3.83 6.21 -15.30
N ASP A 239 2.81 6.91 -15.78
CA ASP A 239 1.48 6.92 -15.21
C ASP A 239 0.97 5.47 -14.99
N PRO A 240 0.54 5.11 -13.77
CA PRO A 240 0.07 3.76 -13.49
C PRO A 240 -1.17 3.35 -14.31
N THR A 241 -1.94 4.31 -14.82
CA THR A 241 -3.07 4.04 -15.71
C THR A 241 -2.65 3.61 -17.13
N VAL A 242 -1.35 3.75 -17.47
CA VAL A 242 -0.78 3.40 -18.78
C VAL A 242 0.06 2.14 -18.65
N GLU A 243 -0.37 1.07 -19.29
CA GLU A 243 0.40 -0.17 -19.37
C GLU A 243 1.43 -0.09 -20.50
N LEU A 244 2.70 -0.30 -20.15
CA LEU A 244 3.79 -0.38 -21.13
C LEU A 244 3.98 -1.82 -21.61
N LYS A 245 4.35 -1.96 -22.88
CA LYS A 245 4.72 -3.24 -23.50
C LYS A 245 6.11 -3.16 -24.09
N ALA A 246 6.75 -4.30 -24.25
CA ALA A 246 8.01 -4.37 -24.98
C ALA A 246 7.80 -3.86 -26.42
N GLY A 247 8.64 -2.93 -26.84
CA GLY A 247 8.52 -2.21 -28.13
C GLY A 247 7.91 -0.81 -28.02
N ASP A 248 7.24 -0.49 -26.91
CA ASP A 248 6.74 0.87 -26.67
C ASP A 248 7.90 1.87 -26.52
N LYS A 249 7.65 3.11 -26.84
CA LYS A 249 8.60 4.19 -26.64
C LYS A 249 8.13 5.14 -25.55
N VAL A 250 9.05 5.65 -24.79
CA VAL A 250 8.78 6.62 -23.71
C VAL A 250 9.68 7.84 -23.85
N LYS A 251 9.14 8.98 -23.43
CA LYS A 251 9.82 10.26 -23.40
C LYS A 251 9.87 10.80 -21.98
N ALA A 252 11.04 11.32 -21.60
CA ALA A 252 11.17 12.01 -20.33
C ALA A 252 10.33 13.28 -20.30
N LEU A 253 9.52 13.46 -19.27
CA LEU A 253 8.76 14.68 -19.03
C LEU A 253 9.68 15.81 -18.56
N ALA A 254 9.46 17.01 -19.06
CA ALA A 254 10.11 18.19 -18.51
C ALA A 254 9.78 18.31 -17.01
N ALA A 255 10.69 18.88 -16.23
CA ALA A 255 10.50 19.02 -14.77
C ALA A 255 9.18 19.72 -14.39
N ALA A 256 8.72 20.66 -15.24
CA ALA A 256 7.47 21.37 -15.08
C ALA A 256 6.21 20.54 -15.40
N SER A 257 6.36 19.41 -16.09
CA SER A 257 5.27 18.50 -16.49
C SER A 257 5.27 17.21 -15.68
N GLN A 258 6.15 17.05 -14.72
CA GLN A 258 6.16 15.93 -13.79
C GLN A 258 5.03 16.07 -12.79
N PHE A 259 4.40 14.95 -12.42
CA PHE A 259 3.28 14.95 -11.49
C PHE A 259 3.34 13.76 -10.53
N TYR A 260 2.74 13.93 -9.36
CA TYR A 260 2.54 12.87 -8.39
C TYR A 260 1.18 12.21 -8.59
N VAL A 261 1.14 10.89 -8.40
CA VAL A 261 -0.11 10.13 -8.37
C VAL A 261 -0.43 9.79 -6.93
N CYS A 262 -1.43 10.47 -6.39
CA CYS A 262 -1.84 10.40 -5.00
C CYS A 262 -3.06 9.48 -4.89
N PRO A 263 -2.95 8.27 -4.33
CA PRO A 263 -4.10 7.40 -4.16
C PRO A 263 -5.00 7.93 -3.04
N VAL A 264 -6.30 7.97 -3.32
CA VAL A 264 -7.38 8.19 -2.37
C VAL A 264 -8.07 6.86 -2.17
N ILE A 265 -8.12 6.37 -0.94
CA ILE A 265 -8.71 5.08 -0.59
C ILE A 265 -9.94 5.35 0.27
N LYS A 266 -11.08 4.81 -0.13
CA LYS A 266 -12.31 4.81 0.65
C LYS A 266 -12.22 3.73 1.72
N MET A 267 -12.38 4.14 2.98
CA MET A 267 -12.41 3.24 4.12
C MET A 267 -13.86 2.89 4.42
N GLU A 268 -14.11 1.62 4.63
CA GLU A 268 -15.40 1.15 5.09
C GLU A 268 -15.35 0.86 6.58
N ALA A 269 -16.48 1.08 7.26
CA ALA A 269 -16.66 0.57 8.61
C ALA A 269 -16.61 -0.96 8.58
N ASP A 270 -15.95 -1.57 9.57
CA ASP A 270 -15.95 -3.03 9.72
C ASP A 270 -17.40 -3.50 9.85
N SER A 271 -17.90 -4.20 8.84
CA SER A 271 -19.13 -4.97 8.94
C SER A 271 -18.82 -6.28 9.67
N GLU A 272 -19.52 -6.56 10.75
CA GLU A 272 -19.41 -7.83 11.48
C GLU A 272 -20.06 -8.99 10.69
N GLU A 273 -20.75 -8.70 9.59
CA GLU A 273 -21.45 -9.69 8.76
C GLU A 273 -20.50 -10.39 7.79
N THR A 274 -20.63 -11.70 7.69
CA THR A 274 -19.75 -12.59 6.93
C THR A 274 -20.08 -12.67 5.43
N GLU A 275 -21.12 -12.04 4.96
CA GLU A 275 -21.53 -12.02 3.56
C GLU A 275 -21.01 -10.77 2.86
N TYR A 276 -19.98 -10.93 2.05
CA TYR A 276 -19.40 -9.82 1.28
C TYR A 276 -20.25 -9.54 0.03
N THR A 277 -20.96 -8.43 0.04
CA THR A 277 -21.48 -7.80 -1.18
C THR A 277 -20.38 -6.97 -1.87
N GLU A 278 -20.59 -6.53 -3.13
CA GLU A 278 -19.59 -5.69 -3.82
C GLU A 278 -19.28 -4.39 -3.05
N ASP A 279 -20.26 -3.85 -2.36
CA ASP A 279 -20.13 -2.61 -1.58
C ASP A 279 -19.35 -2.81 -0.28
N GLU A 280 -19.33 -4.03 0.26
CA GLU A 280 -18.67 -4.38 1.53
C GLU A 280 -17.22 -4.85 1.36
N LEU A 281 -16.79 -5.18 0.14
CA LEU A 281 -15.40 -5.58 -0.10
C LEU A 281 -14.45 -4.41 0.18
N PRO A 282 -13.42 -4.63 1.01
CA PRO A 282 -12.42 -3.61 1.28
C PRO A 282 -11.66 -3.23 0.00
N ALA A 283 -11.17 -2.00 -0.08
CA ALA A 283 -10.41 -1.53 -1.23
C ALA A 283 -9.19 -2.40 -1.50
N ILE A 284 -8.39 -2.66 -0.46
CA ILE A 284 -7.16 -3.46 -0.54
C ILE A 284 -7.17 -4.48 0.59
N THR A 285 -6.85 -5.74 0.25
CA THR A 285 -6.74 -6.84 1.22
C THR A 285 -5.33 -7.39 1.23
N ILE A 286 -4.82 -7.62 2.42
CA ILE A 286 -3.55 -8.32 2.66
C ILE A 286 -3.89 -9.73 3.14
N PHE A 287 -3.59 -10.73 2.34
CA PHE A 287 -3.73 -12.14 2.70
C PHE A 287 -2.47 -12.60 3.43
N LEU A 288 -2.57 -12.80 4.73
CA LEU A 288 -1.47 -13.23 5.56
C LEU A 288 -1.47 -14.75 5.71
N LYS A 289 -0.39 -15.40 5.26
CA LYS A 289 -0.21 -16.86 5.40
C LYS A 289 0.67 -17.24 6.59
N LYS A 290 1.75 -16.49 6.81
CA LYS A 290 2.63 -16.65 7.96
C LYS A 290 3.12 -15.28 8.38
N ASP A 291 3.01 -15.03 9.67
CA ASP A 291 3.56 -13.82 10.28
C ASP A 291 5.09 -13.77 10.20
N THR A 292 5.66 -12.67 10.59
CA THR A 292 7.10 -12.50 10.52
C THR A 292 7.77 -13.51 11.45
N SER A 293 8.69 -14.28 10.90
CA SER A 293 9.59 -15.13 11.67
C SER A 293 11.02 -14.66 11.52
N LEU A 294 11.76 -14.71 12.64
CA LEU A 294 13.19 -14.45 12.65
C LEU A 294 13.90 -15.78 12.88
N ASP A 295 14.72 -16.17 11.93
CA ASP A 295 15.57 -17.34 12.03
C ASP A 295 17.01 -16.89 12.30
N HIS A 296 17.67 -17.51 13.28
CA HIS A 296 19.06 -17.25 13.63
C HIS A 296 19.89 -18.48 13.36
N GLU A 297 20.97 -18.33 12.58
CA GLU A 297 21.94 -19.37 12.32
C GLU A 297 23.34 -18.90 12.73
N TRP A 298 24.07 -19.80 13.44
CA TRP A 298 25.44 -19.56 13.84
C TRP A 298 26.41 -20.43 13.05
N PHE A 299 27.39 -19.80 12.44
CA PHE A 299 28.48 -20.49 11.72
C PHE A 299 29.77 -20.49 12.54
N PRO A 300 30.08 -21.56 13.31
CA PRO A 300 31.20 -21.54 14.24
C PRO A 300 32.56 -21.42 13.55
N LYS A 301 32.69 -21.96 12.33
CA LYS A 301 33.95 -21.88 11.55
C LYS A 301 34.28 -20.49 11.03
N LYS A 302 33.26 -19.65 10.86
CA LYS A 302 33.39 -18.28 10.35
C LYS A 302 33.15 -17.23 11.44
N GLN A 303 32.69 -17.67 12.61
CA GLN A 303 32.24 -16.80 13.70
C GLN A 303 31.24 -15.72 13.22
N ILE A 304 30.23 -16.16 12.48
CA ILE A 304 29.19 -15.30 11.90
C ILE A 304 27.83 -15.72 12.44
N HIS A 305 27.03 -14.73 12.81
CA HIS A 305 25.62 -14.85 13.10
C HIS A 305 24.81 -14.36 11.91
N ASP A 306 23.96 -15.22 11.34
CA ASP A 306 23.00 -14.85 10.30
C ASP A 306 21.61 -14.71 10.93
N LEU A 307 21.06 -13.52 10.80
CA LEU A 307 19.69 -13.18 11.22
C LEU A 307 18.85 -13.03 9.95
N THR A 308 17.83 -13.88 9.81
CA THR A 308 16.96 -13.87 8.62
C THR A 308 15.53 -13.65 9.04
N ALA A 309 14.95 -12.54 8.62
CA ALA A 309 13.53 -12.27 8.79
C ALA A 309 12.75 -12.66 7.54
N SER A 310 11.61 -13.35 7.72
CA SER A 310 10.73 -13.75 6.61
C SER A 310 9.27 -13.56 6.98
N ARG A 311 8.46 -13.14 5.97
CA ARG A 311 7.00 -13.01 6.06
C ARG A 311 6.35 -13.54 4.79
N TYR A 312 5.24 -14.27 4.93
CA TYR A 312 4.48 -14.81 3.79
C TYR A 312 3.14 -14.10 3.71
N TYR A 313 2.95 -13.34 2.65
CA TYR A 313 1.73 -12.58 2.41
C TYR A 313 1.46 -12.36 0.93
N GLY A 314 0.24 -12.05 0.59
CA GLY A 314 -0.17 -11.53 -0.70
C GLY A 314 -0.93 -10.23 -0.52
N VAL A 315 -0.83 -9.30 -1.44
CA VAL A 315 -1.63 -8.07 -1.45
C VAL A 315 -2.48 -8.07 -2.70
N ALA A 316 -3.70 -7.63 -2.58
CA ALA A 316 -4.64 -7.56 -3.68
C ALA A 316 -5.49 -6.30 -3.63
N LEU A 317 -5.74 -5.71 -4.79
CA LEU A 317 -6.80 -4.74 -4.99
C LEU A 317 -8.12 -5.51 -5.09
N THR A 318 -8.88 -5.53 -4.00
CA THR A 318 -10.12 -6.32 -3.90
C THR A 318 -11.29 -5.59 -4.54
N ASN A 319 -11.40 -4.28 -4.29
CA ASN A 319 -12.39 -3.43 -4.93
C ASN A 319 -11.74 -2.17 -5.52
N GLY A 320 -11.63 -2.14 -6.86
CA GLY A 320 -11.03 -1.01 -7.58
C GLY A 320 -11.88 0.25 -7.60
N ALA A 321 -13.18 0.15 -7.36
CA ALA A 321 -14.09 1.30 -7.28
C ALA A 321 -13.86 2.15 -6.01
N LYS A 322 -13.21 1.58 -4.98
CA LYS A 322 -12.89 2.27 -3.72
C LYS A 322 -11.52 2.96 -3.73
N VAL A 323 -10.85 3.01 -4.88
CA VAL A 323 -9.55 3.67 -5.01
C VAL A 323 -9.56 4.62 -6.20
N VAL A 324 -9.28 5.90 -5.95
CA VAL A 324 -9.14 6.94 -6.97
C VAL A 324 -7.70 7.44 -6.99
N LEU A 325 -7.11 7.52 -8.18
CA LEU A 325 -5.76 8.04 -8.38
C LEU A 325 -5.82 9.52 -8.73
N ALA A 326 -5.60 10.39 -7.75
CA ALA A 326 -5.55 11.84 -7.98
C ALA A 326 -4.16 12.25 -8.50
N LYS A 327 -4.12 12.96 -9.61
CA LYS A 327 -2.88 13.38 -10.28
C LYS A 327 -2.66 14.86 -10.08
N PHE A 328 -1.54 15.22 -9.42
CA PHE A 328 -1.21 16.61 -9.13
C PHE A 328 0.22 16.91 -9.56
N LYS A 329 0.40 18.08 -10.16
CA LYS A 329 1.71 18.58 -10.57
C LYS A 329 2.71 18.58 -9.40
N LYS A 330 3.97 18.31 -9.74
CA LYS A 330 5.09 18.34 -8.79
C LYS A 330 5.31 19.72 -8.19
#